data_17ffca0422a6dc196e1523e6ab75fe68
#
_entry.id   17ffca0422a6dc196e1523e6ab75fe68
#
_cell.length_a   1.000
_cell.length_b   1.000
_cell.length_c   1.000
_cell.angle_alpha   90.00
_cell.angle_beta   90.00
_cell.angle_gamma   90.00
#
_symmetry.space_group_name_H-M   'P 1'
#
loop_
_entity.id
_entity.type
_entity.pdbx_description
1 polymer ?
#
loop_
_entity_poly.entity_id
_entity_poly.type
_entity_poly.pdbx_seq_one_letter_code
_entity_poly.pdbx_strand_id
1 'polypeptide(L)'
;MSLKVQGARPGAATPPPDGLPVPRRYWAIATIILSITMTVLDSTIVNVALPTLARDFHTSNAASIWVVNAYQVAILIGLLPLASLGEIVGYRRVSQYGLALFIVASLACALAPSLPTLSIARVIQGFGAAGVMSVNSALVRFTYPHRMLGRAIGINAFSVAVAAAIGPTVASAILAVADWRWLFAVNVPIGIVTLLISLYALPETDRTHRTLNYGGVALQAGSLALLICGMQSLAQDAVTVLAVAEIAAGLVLGALLVRHEIKLSTPLIPFDLLRIRLVSLSVATSICSFMAQSVGLVALPFEIQRVGHTAAETGLLMTPWPVSVAIAAPIAGRLADRYPAGILGSVGLIALAAGLTLLALFPEHGSPADLIWRMALCGLGFGFFQSPNNRTLVASAPRERAGAAGGMLATARLLGQTLGAAGLAILFRAFPLKGSNFALGVGAGIALTAAVVSVSRLAGTTPSNQGARA
;
A
#
# COMPACT_ATOMS: atom_id res chain seq x y z
N MET A 1 67.67 22.52 18.76
CA MET A 1 66.87 21.41 18.24
C MET A 1 65.43 21.88 18.23
N SER A 2 64.99 22.37 17.07
CA SER A 2 63.79 23.18 16.88
C SER A 2 62.62 22.28 16.44
N LEU A 3 61.60 22.11 17.27
CA LEU A 3 60.36 21.37 16.94
C LEU A 3 59.50 22.24 16.03
N LYS A 4 59.41 21.85 14.76
CA LYS A 4 58.45 22.39 13.79
C LYS A 4 57.04 22.01 14.21
N VAL A 5 56.25 23.01 14.64
CA VAL A 5 54.80 22.92 14.72
C VAL A 5 54.27 22.72 13.33
N GLN A 6 53.72 21.53 13.04
CA GLN A 6 53.01 21.24 11.80
C GLN A 6 51.69 22.03 11.79
N GLY A 7 51.60 22.98 10.86
CA GLY A 7 50.42 23.79 10.64
C GLY A 7 49.17 22.96 10.31
N ALA A 8 48.09 23.30 10.99
CA ALA A 8 46.76 22.78 10.69
C ALA A 8 46.43 23.02 9.19
N ARG A 9 46.04 21.98 8.48
CA ARG A 9 45.53 22.06 7.10
C ARG A 9 44.23 22.88 7.10
N PRO A 10 44.16 24.02 6.39
CA PRO A 10 42.89 24.72 6.17
C PRO A 10 42.11 23.94 5.13
N GLY A 11 40.90 23.47 5.45
CA GLY A 11 39.98 22.90 4.50
C GLY A 11 39.41 21.50 4.82
N ALA A 12 39.34 21.11 6.09
CA ALA A 12 38.44 20.02 6.46
C ALA A 12 37.01 20.54 6.29
N ALA A 13 36.36 20.18 5.15
CA ALA A 13 34.94 20.40 4.96
C ALA A 13 34.22 19.82 6.19
N THR A 14 33.46 20.63 6.88
CA THR A 14 32.59 20.18 7.97
C THR A 14 31.74 19.05 7.44
N PRO A 15 31.71 17.87 8.08
CA PRO A 15 30.87 16.80 7.65
C PRO A 15 29.43 17.30 7.51
N PRO A 16 28.69 16.88 6.46
CA PRO A 16 27.33 17.34 6.25
C PRO A 16 26.52 17.13 7.53
N PRO A 17 25.66 18.08 7.92
CA PRO A 17 24.94 18.02 9.19
C PRO A 17 24.08 16.75 9.22
N ASP A 18 24.22 15.95 10.29
CA ASP A 18 23.48 14.72 10.53
C ASP A 18 22.01 15.04 10.84
N GLY A 19 21.17 15.09 9.81
CA GLY A 19 19.77 15.48 9.86
C GLY A 19 19.53 17.00 9.88
N LEU A 20 18.27 17.40 9.87
CA LEU A 20 17.88 18.81 9.90
C LEU A 20 18.01 19.43 11.30
N PRO A 21 18.36 20.75 11.41
CA PRO A 21 18.33 21.45 12.68
C PRO A 21 16.89 21.68 13.18
N VAL A 22 16.73 21.82 14.49
CA VAL A 22 15.49 22.27 15.12
C VAL A 22 15.40 23.81 14.93
N PRO A 23 14.20 24.40 14.62
CA PRO A 23 12.86 23.80 14.56
C PRO A 23 12.46 23.22 13.19
N ARG A 24 13.25 23.44 12.13
CA ARG A 24 12.96 23.00 10.75
C ARG A 24 12.66 21.50 10.67
N ARG A 25 13.33 20.68 11.48
CA ARG A 25 13.11 19.23 11.58
C ARG A 25 11.66 18.90 11.93
N TYR A 26 11.05 19.57 12.92
CA TYR A 26 9.68 19.29 13.32
C TYR A 26 8.66 19.60 12.21
N TRP A 27 8.87 20.68 11.48
CA TRP A 27 8.03 21.03 10.33
C TRP A 27 8.20 20.03 9.17
N ALA A 28 9.43 19.55 8.93
CA ALA A 28 9.67 18.49 7.94
C ALA A 28 9.00 17.18 8.34
N ILE A 29 9.07 16.79 9.61
CA ILE A 29 8.38 15.62 10.15
C ILE A 29 6.85 15.76 9.97
N ALA A 30 6.28 16.90 10.33
CA ALA A 30 4.86 17.17 10.17
C ALA A 30 4.44 17.05 8.70
N THR A 31 5.21 17.62 7.77
CA THR A 31 4.97 17.52 6.33
C THR A 31 4.98 16.06 5.86
N ILE A 32 6.01 15.28 6.24
CA ILE A 32 6.15 13.88 5.84
C ILE A 32 4.97 13.04 6.37
N ILE A 33 4.62 13.22 7.66
CA ILE A 33 3.50 12.50 8.29
C ILE A 33 2.17 12.90 7.65
N LEU A 34 1.88 14.18 7.48
CA LEU A 34 0.63 14.64 6.88
C LEU A 34 0.48 14.15 5.45
N SER A 35 1.54 14.26 4.63
CA SER A 35 1.51 13.83 3.23
C SER A 35 1.21 12.33 3.10
N ILE A 36 1.90 11.48 3.88
CA ILE A 36 1.67 10.02 3.82
C ILE A 36 0.33 9.63 4.42
N THR A 37 -0.10 10.30 5.49
CA THR A 37 -1.40 10.08 6.11
C THR A 37 -2.53 10.39 5.14
N MET A 38 -2.46 11.53 4.42
CA MET A 38 -3.46 11.91 3.41
C MET A 38 -3.58 10.85 2.31
N THR A 39 -2.45 10.41 1.73
CA THR A 39 -2.46 9.44 0.64
C THR A 39 -2.96 8.07 1.07
N VAL A 40 -2.64 7.62 2.28
CA VAL A 40 -3.10 6.34 2.84
C VAL A 40 -4.57 6.43 3.24
N LEU A 41 -4.98 7.51 3.89
CA LEU A 41 -6.36 7.74 4.29
C LEU A 41 -7.29 7.76 3.07
N ASP A 42 -6.91 8.50 2.01
CA ASP A 42 -7.66 8.58 0.76
C ASP A 42 -7.87 7.21 0.11
N SER A 43 -6.89 6.30 0.20
CA SER A 43 -7.02 4.93 -0.32
C SER A 43 -8.05 4.08 0.43
N THR A 44 -8.40 4.43 1.66
CA THR A 44 -9.28 3.63 2.53
C THR A 44 -10.68 4.23 2.68
N ILE A 45 -10.81 5.56 2.69
CA ILE A 45 -12.11 6.26 2.87
C ILE A 45 -13.08 5.93 1.72
N VAL A 46 -12.58 5.85 0.49
CA VAL A 46 -13.40 5.65 -0.72
C VAL A 46 -14.11 4.30 -0.71
N ASN A 47 -13.54 3.27 -0.09
CA ASN A 47 -14.14 1.93 -0.03
C ASN A 47 -15.56 1.95 0.58
N VAL A 48 -15.77 2.77 1.62
CA VAL A 48 -17.08 2.91 2.30
C VAL A 48 -18.13 3.55 1.39
N ALA A 49 -17.69 4.43 0.48
CA ALA A 49 -18.57 5.16 -0.43
C ALA A 49 -18.90 4.40 -1.74
N LEU A 50 -18.23 3.28 -2.05
CA LEU A 50 -18.41 2.57 -3.32
C LEU A 50 -19.87 2.23 -3.63
N PRO A 51 -20.68 1.68 -2.70
CA PRO A 51 -22.10 1.40 -2.98
C PRO A 51 -22.91 2.67 -3.22
N THR A 52 -22.57 3.78 -2.54
CA THR A 52 -23.21 5.09 -2.76
C THR A 52 -22.86 5.63 -4.15
N LEU A 53 -21.58 5.54 -4.55
CA LEU A 53 -21.14 5.92 -5.91
C LEU A 53 -21.85 5.10 -7.00
N ALA A 54 -22.04 3.79 -6.78
CA ALA A 54 -22.74 2.93 -7.73
C ALA A 54 -24.21 3.39 -7.91
N ARG A 55 -24.87 3.77 -6.83
CA ARG A 55 -26.26 4.30 -6.87
C ARG A 55 -26.33 5.68 -7.52
N ASP A 56 -25.49 6.62 -7.10
CA ASP A 56 -25.53 8.02 -7.58
C ASP A 56 -25.19 8.14 -9.07
N PHE A 57 -24.25 7.32 -9.56
CA PHE A 57 -23.89 7.26 -10.98
C PHE A 57 -24.72 6.25 -11.78
N HIS A 58 -25.73 5.61 -11.19
CA HIS A 58 -26.59 4.60 -11.85
C HIS A 58 -25.77 3.51 -12.56
N THR A 59 -24.73 2.97 -11.91
CA THR A 59 -23.80 2.00 -12.46
C THR A 59 -23.76 0.71 -11.62
N SER A 60 -23.11 -0.33 -12.17
CA SER A 60 -22.95 -1.58 -11.45
C SER A 60 -21.94 -1.45 -10.30
N ASN A 61 -22.10 -2.33 -9.29
CA ASN A 61 -21.12 -2.44 -8.20
C ASN A 61 -19.73 -2.78 -8.74
N ALA A 62 -19.63 -3.62 -9.75
CA ALA A 62 -18.38 -3.97 -10.43
C ALA A 62 -17.70 -2.73 -11.04
N ALA A 63 -18.47 -1.85 -11.67
CA ALA A 63 -17.94 -0.62 -12.28
C ALA A 63 -17.44 0.38 -11.21
N SER A 64 -18.15 0.52 -10.08
CA SER A 64 -17.74 1.45 -9.03
C SER A 64 -16.39 1.09 -8.39
N ILE A 65 -16.02 -0.20 -8.34
CA ILE A 65 -14.72 -0.67 -7.83
C ILE A 65 -13.55 -0.08 -8.63
N TRP A 66 -13.78 0.31 -9.89
CA TRP A 66 -12.76 0.94 -10.71
C TRP A 66 -12.22 2.26 -10.10
N VAL A 67 -13.02 2.99 -9.35
CA VAL A 67 -12.59 4.19 -8.62
C VAL A 67 -11.43 3.89 -7.67
N VAL A 68 -11.45 2.75 -7.01
CA VAL A 68 -10.35 2.30 -6.12
C VAL A 68 -9.19 1.75 -6.94
N ASN A 69 -9.47 0.89 -7.93
CA ASN A 69 -8.44 0.27 -8.76
C ASN A 69 -7.64 1.31 -9.54
N ALA A 70 -8.27 2.30 -10.15
CA ALA A 70 -7.62 3.36 -10.92
C ALA A 70 -6.54 4.09 -10.10
N TYR A 71 -6.85 4.41 -8.86
CA TYR A 71 -5.90 5.02 -7.92
C TYR A 71 -4.75 4.07 -7.56
N GLN A 72 -5.05 2.83 -7.19
CA GLN A 72 -4.05 1.85 -6.76
C GLN A 72 -3.11 1.44 -7.91
N VAL A 73 -3.63 1.26 -9.11
CA VAL A 73 -2.84 0.96 -10.33
C VAL A 73 -1.89 2.10 -10.64
N ALA A 74 -2.36 3.35 -10.58
CA ALA A 74 -1.52 4.52 -10.82
C ALA A 74 -0.40 4.63 -9.77
N ILE A 75 -0.67 4.35 -8.50
CA ILE A 75 0.38 4.28 -7.48
C ILE A 75 1.37 3.17 -7.81
N LEU A 76 0.90 1.97 -8.12
CA LEU A 76 1.73 0.80 -8.41
C LEU A 76 2.66 1.04 -9.61
N ILE A 77 2.14 1.66 -10.67
CA ILE A 77 2.90 2.05 -11.85
C ILE A 77 3.93 3.13 -11.51
N GLY A 78 3.53 4.15 -10.75
CA GLY A 78 4.35 5.32 -10.47
C GLY A 78 5.40 5.12 -9.38
N LEU A 79 5.21 4.16 -8.46
CA LEU A 79 6.01 4.06 -7.22
C LEU A 79 7.52 3.93 -7.48
N LEU A 80 7.93 2.96 -8.30
CA LEU A 80 9.34 2.69 -8.58
C LEU A 80 9.97 3.74 -9.51
N PRO A 81 9.30 4.14 -10.62
CA PRO A 81 9.81 5.21 -11.48
C PRO A 81 10.00 6.55 -10.75
N LEU A 82 9.03 6.94 -9.91
CA LEU A 82 9.11 8.20 -9.17
C LEU A 82 10.13 8.13 -8.01
N ALA A 83 10.40 6.94 -7.44
CA ALA A 83 11.53 6.75 -6.54
C ALA A 83 12.86 7.00 -7.24
N SER A 84 13.06 6.42 -8.44
CA SER A 84 14.25 6.64 -9.26
C SER A 84 14.37 8.10 -9.73
N LEU A 85 13.25 8.73 -10.09
CA LEU A 85 13.21 10.15 -10.43
C LEU A 85 13.62 11.02 -9.22
N GLY A 86 13.26 10.61 -8.00
CA GLY A 86 13.67 11.26 -6.76
C GLY A 86 15.19 11.29 -6.57
N GLU A 87 15.90 10.24 -6.98
CA GLU A 87 17.37 10.20 -6.97
C GLU A 87 17.98 11.19 -7.98
N ILE A 88 17.32 11.39 -9.11
CA ILE A 88 17.81 12.23 -10.23
C ILE A 88 17.52 13.72 -9.98
N VAL A 89 16.27 14.08 -9.66
CA VAL A 89 15.85 15.50 -9.56
C VAL A 89 15.79 16.00 -8.12
N GLY A 90 15.92 15.12 -7.13
CA GLY A 90 15.82 15.40 -5.71
C GLY A 90 14.48 14.97 -5.12
N TYR A 91 14.52 14.30 -3.96
CA TYR A 91 13.34 13.74 -3.28
C TYR A 91 12.32 14.81 -2.85
N ARG A 92 12.81 15.98 -2.43
CA ARG A 92 11.96 17.14 -2.07
C ARG A 92 11.06 17.55 -3.23
N ARG A 93 11.61 17.68 -4.45
CA ARG A 93 10.84 18.11 -5.63
C ARG A 93 9.79 17.09 -6.01
N VAL A 94 10.15 15.81 -6.05
CA VAL A 94 9.20 14.74 -6.38
C VAL A 94 8.06 14.69 -5.37
N SER A 95 8.33 14.86 -4.07
CA SER A 95 7.30 14.95 -3.04
C SER A 95 6.38 16.15 -3.24
N GLN A 96 6.92 17.35 -3.54
CA GLN A 96 6.15 18.58 -3.71
C GLN A 96 5.28 18.55 -4.96
N TYR A 97 5.83 18.12 -6.10
CA TYR A 97 5.05 17.95 -7.33
C TYR A 97 3.99 16.85 -7.19
N GLY A 98 4.35 15.74 -6.52
CA GLY A 98 3.39 14.66 -6.21
C GLY A 98 2.23 15.17 -5.36
N LEU A 99 2.54 15.93 -4.30
CA LEU A 99 1.52 16.50 -3.42
C LEU A 99 0.65 17.55 -4.14
N ALA A 100 1.25 18.43 -4.96
CA ALA A 100 0.50 19.39 -5.75
C ALA A 100 -0.45 18.69 -6.75
N LEU A 101 0.03 17.67 -7.45
CA LEU A 101 -0.78 16.86 -8.35
C LEU A 101 -1.92 16.15 -7.60
N PHE A 102 -1.64 15.60 -6.40
CA PHE A 102 -2.64 14.96 -5.55
C PHE A 102 -3.75 15.94 -5.14
N ILE A 103 -3.42 17.18 -4.77
CA ILE A 103 -4.39 18.22 -4.39
C ILE A 103 -5.29 18.59 -5.58
N VAL A 104 -4.69 18.89 -6.74
CA VAL A 104 -5.45 19.27 -7.94
C VAL A 104 -6.37 18.13 -8.38
N ALA A 105 -5.87 16.89 -8.38
CA ALA A 105 -6.66 15.73 -8.73
C ALA A 105 -7.74 15.42 -7.68
N SER A 106 -7.50 15.68 -6.38
CA SER A 106 -8.53 15.56 -5.33
C SER A 106 -9.71 16.53 -5.59
N LEU A 107 -9.41 17.78 -6.00
CA LEU A 107 -10.43 18.71 -6.40
C LEU A 107 -11.19 18.23 -7.66
N ALA A 108 -10.49 17.68 -8.64
CA ALA A 108 -11.10 17.10 -9.83
C ALA A 108 -12.00 15.90 -9.47
N CYS A 109 -11.61 15.05 -8.51
CA CYS A 109 -12.45 13.97 -7.99
C CYS A 109 -13.73 14.51 -7.34
N ALA A 110 -13.63 15.54 -6.51
CA ALA A 110 -14.78 16.16 -5.84
C ALA A 110 -15.77 16.78 -6.83
N LEU A 111 -15.29 17.30 -7.96
CA LEU A 111 -16.09 17.94 -9.01
C LEU A 111 -16.52 16.98 -10.13
N ALA A 112 -16.20 15.70 -10.05
CA ALA A 112 -16.47 14.75 -11.12
C ALA A 112 -17.98 14.56 -11.36
N PRO A 113 -18.48 14.75 -12.60
CA PRO A 113 -19.88 14.62 -12.94
C PRO A 113 -20.29 13.17 -13.31
N SER A 114 -19.32 12.28 -13.53
CA SER A 114 -19.57 10.91 -13.97
C SER A 114 -18.50 9.94 -13.45
N LEU A 115 -18.81 8.64 -13.42
CA LEU A 115 -17.86 7.61 -13.00
C LEU A 115 -16.58 7.58 -13.86
N PRO A 116 -16.62 7.69 -15.20
CA PRO A 116 -15.40 7.76 -16.01
C PRO A 116 -14.51 8.95 -15.67
N THR A 117 -15.10 10.16 -15.51
CA THR A 117 -14.34 11.35 -15.14
C THR A 117 -13.73 11.23 -13.75
N LEU A 118 -14.47 10.66 -12.79
CA LEU A 118 -13.95 10.34 -11.45
C LEU A 118 -12.77 9.36 -11.56
N SER A 119 -12.91 8.30 -12.35
CA SER A 119 -11.85 7.30 -12.55
C SER A 119 -10.57 7.89 -13.15
N ILE A 120 -10.70 8.77 -14.15
CA ILE A 120 -9.56 9.50 -14.73
C ILE A 120 -8.89 10.39 -13.67
N ALA A 121 -9.69 11.15 -12.91
CA ALA A 121 -9.17 11.99 -11.83
C ALA A 121 -8.45 11.13 -10.76
N ARG A 122 -8.95 9.92 -10.47
CA ARG A 122 -8.32 8.96 -9.56
C ARG A 122 -6.97 8.43 -10.08
N VAL A 123 -6.83 8.21 -11.39
CA VAL A 123 -5.52 7.87 -11.99
C VAL A 123 -4.52 9.02 -11.75
N ILE A 124 -4.91 10.25 -12.03
CA ILE A 124 -4.04 11.43 -11.84
C ILE A 124 -3.68 11.60 -10.35
N GLN A 125 -4.67 11.43 -9.47
CA GLN A 125 -4.48 11.48 -8.01
C GLN A 125 -3.54 10.37 -7.52
N GLY A 126 -3.64 9.17 -8.09
CA GLY A 126 -2.76 8.04 -7.79
C GLY A 126 -1.30 8.31 -8.18
N PHE A 127 -1.03 8.96 -9.30
CA PHE A 127 0.34 9.42 -9.63
C PHE A 127 0.85 10.46 -8.64
N GLY A 128 0.00 11.38 -8.19
CA GLY A 128 0.34 12.33 -7.12
C GLY A 128 0.72 11.61 -5.83
N ALA A 129 -0.09 10.65 -5.40
CA ALA A 129 0.17 9.81 -4.23
C ALA A 129 1.47 8.98 -4.39
N ALA A 130 1.72 8.43 -5.58
CA ALA A 130 2.96 7.71 -5.89
C ALA A 130 4.19 8.62 -5.71
N GLY A 131 4.12 9.89 -6.11
CA GLY A 131 5.17 10.88 -5.90
C GLY A 131 5.49 11.09 -4.44
N VAL A 132 4.47 11.17 -3.58
CA VAL A 132 4.64 11.30 -2.12
C VAL A 132 5.20 10.00 -1.51
N MET A 133 4.59 8.86 -1.83
CA MET A 133 4.91 7.57 -1.20
C MET A 133 6.28 7.05 -1.59
N SER A 134 6.69 7.23 -2.85
CA SER A 134 7.95 6.72 -3.39
C SER A 134 9.19 7.29 -2.71
N VAL A 135 9.13 8.55 -2.29
CA VAL A 135 10.25 9.27 -1.69
C VAL A 135 10.15 9.42 -0.17
N ASN A 136 9.05 8.96 0.43
CA ASN A 136 8.76 9.13 1.86
C ASN A 136 9.89 8.59 2.76
N SER A 137 10.35 7.37 2.53
CA SER A 137 11.43 6.75 3.33
C SER A 137 12.76 7.48 3.19
N ALA A 138 13.06 8.00 2.00
CA ALA A 138 14.26 8.81 1.78
C ALA A 138 14.18 10.15 2.54
N LEU A 139 13.05 10.85 2.45
CA LEU A 139 12.85 12.11 3.19
C LEU A 139 12.94 11.90 4.70
N VAL A 140 12.42 10.82 5.25
CA VAL A 140 12.59 10.44 6.66
C VAL A 140 14.08 10.32 6.98
N ARG A 141 14.86 9.63 6.17
CA ARG A 141 16.30 9.42 6.37
C ARG A 141 17.10 10.73 6.38
N PHE A 142 16.79 11.66 5.48
CA PHE A 142 17.48 12.96 5.40
C PHE A 142 17.01 13.97 6.45
N THR A 143 15.84 13.77 7.03
CA THR A 143 15.27 14.65 8.05
C THR A 143 15.80 14.35 9.44
N TYR A 144 15.99 13.07 9.79
CA TYR A 144 16.40 12.67 11.13
C TYR A 144 17.90 12.39 11.23
N PRO A 145 18.55 12.70 12.40
CA PRO A 145 19.89 12.22 12.69
C PRO A 145 19.96 10.69 12.71
N HIS A 146 21.09 10.12 12.30
CA HIS A 146 21.29 8.66 12.24
C HIS A 146 20.91 7.94 13.54
N ARG A 147 21.24 8.53 14.70
CA ARG A 147 20.91 7.99 16.03
C ARG A 147 19.41 7.87 16.30
N MET A 148 18.57 8.62 15.59
CA MET A 148 17.11 8.66 15.76
C MET A 148 16.36 7.92 14.63
N LEU A 149 17.06 7.36 13.66
CA LEU A 149 16.46 6.82 12.44
C LEU A 149 15.49 5.67 12.72
N GLY A 150 15.82 4.77 13.64
CA GLY A 150 14.93 3.69 14.06
C GLY A 150 13.60 4.21 14.62
N ARG A 151 13.65 5.24 15.48
CA ARG A 151 12.45 5.91 16.01
C ARG A 151 11.65 6.60 14.91
N ALA A 152 12.34 7.24 13.95
CA ALA A 152 11.72 7.93 12.83
C ALA A 152 10.93 6.98 11.92
N ILE A 153 11.53 5.83 11.57
CA ILE A 153 10.89 4.78 10.79
C ILE A 153 9.68 4.22 11.56
N GLY A 154 9.82 4.02 12.87
CA GLY A 154 8.71 3.55 13.72
C GLY A 154 7.53 4.55 13.75
N ILE A 155 7.78 5.85 13.90
CA ILE A 155 6.75 6.89 13.86
C ILE A 155 6.07 6.93 12.50
N ASN A 156 6.84 6.86 11.40
CA ASN A 156 6.29 6.85 10.05
C ASN A 156 5.38 5.63 9.80
N ALA A 157 5.84 4.45 10.20
CA ALA A 157 5.04 3.23 10.08
C ALA A 157 3.77 3.28 10.94
N PHE A 158 3.85 3.83 12.15
CA PHE A 158 2.71 4.05 13.04
C PHE A 158 1.70 5.02 12.40
N SER A 159 2.16 6.13 11.81
CA SER A 159 1.28 7.09 11.13
C SER A 159 0.52 6.47 9.96
N VAL A 160 1.19 5.62 9.16
CA VAL A 160 0.55 4.84 8.08
C VAL A 160 -0.52 3.89 8.63
N ALA A 161 -0.20 3.18 9.72
CA ALA A 161 -1.14 2.24 10.34
C ALA A 161 -2.36 2.95 10.92
N VAL A 162 -2.16 4.08 11.61
CA VAL A 162 -3.25 4.91 12.15
C VAL A 162 -4.11 5.48 11.03
N ALA A 163 -3.51 6.02 9.96
CA ALA A 163 -4.25 6.53 8.82
C ALA A 163 -5.15 5.46 8.18
N ALA A 164 -4.61 4.25 7.99
CA ALA A 164 -5.39 3.13 7.47
C ALA A 164 -6.51 2.71 8.45
N ALA A 165 -6.25 2.76 9.75
CA ALA A 165 -7.20 2.35 10.78
C ALA A 165 -8.38 3.33 10.92
N ILE A 166 -8.13 4.63 10.87
CA ILE A 166 -9.18 5.64 11.04
C ILE A 166 -9.98 5.91 9.75
N GLY A 167 -9.54 5.40 8.60
CA GLY A 167 -10.16 5.65 7.30
C GLY A 167 -11.67 5.42 7.27
N PRO A 168 -12.17 4.22 7.61
CA PRO A 168 -13.60 3.96 7.65
C PRO A 168 -14.38 4.88 8.61
N THR A 169 -13.80 5.21 9.77
CA THR A 169 -14.41 6.12 10.75
C THR A 169 -14.50 7.56 10.22
N VAL A 170 -13.43 8.04 9.55
CA VAL A 170 -13.42 9.37 8.92
C VAL A 170 -14.42 9.42 7.77
N ALA A 171 -14.48 8.36 6.94
CA ALA A 171 -15.51 8.25 5.90
C ALA A 171 -16.92 8.33 6.49
N SER A 172 -17.17 7.58 7.56
CA SER A 172 -18.45 7.61 8.29
C SER A 172 -18.80 9.01 8.77
N ALA A 173 -17.87 9.70 9.43
CA ALA A 173 -18.10 11.04 9.96
C ALA A 173 -18.41 12.05 8.85
N ILE A 174 -17.73 11.99 7.71
CA ILE A 174 -18.00 12.86 6.56
C ILE A 174 -19.37 12.52 5.95
N LEU A 175 -19.65 11.24 5.69
CA LEU A 175 -20.89 10.79 5.05
C LEU A 175 -22.13 10.94 5.93
N ALA A 176 -21.97 11.17 7.24
CA ALA A 176 -23.05 11.49 8.14
C ALA A 176 -23.60 12.91 7.95
N VAL A 177 -22.78 13.85 7.47
CA VAL A 177 -23.12 15.29 7.38
C VAL A 177 -22.99 15.86 5.96
N ALA A 178 -22.37 15.13 5.04
CA ALA A 178 -22.04 15.59 3.68
C ALA A 178 -22.13 14.44 2.68
N ASP A 179 -22.09 14.78 1.37
CA ASP A 179 -22.05 13.79 0.30
C ASP A 179 -20.64 13.20 0.09
N TRP A 180 -20.51 12.18 -0.77
CA TRP A 180 -19.25 11.51 -1.05
C TRP A 180 -18.17 12.43 -1.67
N ARG A 181 -18.55 13.57 -2.28
CA ARG A 181 -17.59 14.53 -2.85
C ARG A 181 -16.66 15.11 -1.80
N TRP A 182 -17.15 15.25 -0.57
CA TRP A 182 -16.36 15.75 0.55
C TRP A 182 -15.25 14.79 0.99
N LEU A 183 -15.35 13.49 0.67
CA LEU A 183 -14.25 12.54 0.91
C LEU A 183 -12.98 12.94 0.15
N PHE A 184 -13.13 13.59 -1.01
CA PHE A 184 -12.03 14.09 -1.81
C PHE A 184 -11.72 15.56 -1.50
N ALA A 185 -12.75 16.39 -1.31
CA ALA A 185 -12.60 17.82 -1.06
C ALA A 185 -11.79 18.13 0.20
N VAL A 186 -11.92 17.31 1.26
CA VAL A 186 -11.16 17.48 2.51
C VAL A 186 -9.64 17.43 2.32
N ASN A 187 -9.17 16.74 1.30
CA ASN A 187 -7.75 16.66 0.96
C ASN A 187 -7.19 18.01 0.47
N VAL A 188 -8.02 18.88 -0.09
CA VAL A 188 -7.57 20.13 -0.71
C VAL A 188 -7.02 21.11 0.34
N PRO A 189 -7.76 21.53 1.39
CA PRO A 189 -7.23 22.48 2.37
C PRO A 189 -6.04 21.89 3.15
N ILE A 190 -6.11 20.62 3.56
CA ILE A 190 -5.03 19.96 4.29
C ILE A 190 -3.79 19.86 3.40
N GLY A 191 -3.97 19.50 2.13
CA GLY A 191 -2.89 19.39 1.16
C GLY A 191 -2.21 20.72 0.88
N ILE A 192 -2.97 21.82 0.70
CA ILE A 192 -2.42 23.15 0.49
C ILE A 192 -1.54 23.56 1.67
N VAL A 193 -2.03 23.42 2.90
CA VAL A 193 -1.25 23.70 4.12
C VAL A 193 0.03 22.86 4.15
N THR A 194 -0.09 21.55 3.89
CA THR A 194 1.05 20.63 3.85
C THR A 194 2.06 21.01 2.77
N LEU A 195 1.59 21.41 1.58
CA LEU A 195 2.44 21.85 0.48
C LEU A 195 3.19 23.13 0.83
N LEU A 196 2.52 24.12 1.42
CA LEU A 196 3.16 25.37 1.85
C LEU A 196 4.24 25.12 2.90
N ILE A 197 3.98 24.27 3.89
CA ILE A 197 4.98 23.88 4.90
C ILE A 197 6.15 23.16 4.22
N SER A 198 5.88 22.29 3.22
CA SER A 198 6.89 21.53 2.50
C SER A 198 7.91 22.41 1.77
N LEU A 199 7.48 23.57 1.27
CA LEU A 199 8.33 24.50 0.54
C LEU A 199 9.47 25.05 1.41
N TYR A 200 9.23 25.19 2.70
CA TYR A 200 10.24 25.65 3.67
C TYR A 200 10.97 24.48 4.36
N ALA A 201 10.23 23.44 4.75
CA ALA A 201 10.68 22.47 5.74
C ALA A 201 11.51 21.34 5.15
N LEU A 202 11.13 20.78 4.00
CA LEU A 202 11.77 19.58 3.46
C LEU A 202 13.26 19.80 3.11
N PRO A 203 14.12 18.80 3.39
CA PRO A 203 15.54 18.87 3.09
C PRO A 203 15.79 18.88 1.57
N GLU A 204 16.76 19.66 1.14
CA GLU A 204 17.35 19.49 -0.18
C GLU A 204 18.25 18.26 -0.15
N THR A 205 18.23 17.49 -1.21
CA THR A 205 18.97 16.24 -1.33
C THR A 205 19.87 16.27 -2.55
N ASP A 206 21.03 15.66 -2.43
CA ASP A 206 21.97 15.54 -3.55
C ASP A 206 21.33 14.77 -4.71
N ARG A 207 21.69 15.18 -5.91
CA ARG A 207 21.18 14.59 -7.14
C ARG A 207 22.21 13.64 -7.71
N THR A 208 21.75 12.52 -8.21
CA THR A 208 22.62 11.53 -8.87
C THR A 208 22.56 11.74 -10.38
N HIS A 209 23.71 11.65 -11.06
CA HIS A 209 23.79 11.68 -12.54
C HIS A 209 23.35 10.36 -13.18
N ARG A 210 22.30 9.74 -12.66
CA ARG A 210 21.73 8.51 -13.23
C ARG A 210 20.70 8.87 -14.31
N THR A 211 20.61 8.05 -15.34
CA THR A 211 19.55 8.13 -16.35
C THR A 211 18.38 7.23 -15.94
N LEU A 212 17.16 7.71 -16.15
CA LEU A 212 15.96 6.92 -15.93
C LEU A 212 15.90 5.79 -16.97
N ASN A 213 15.61 4.57 -16.52
CA ASN A 213 15.35 3.44 -17.42
C ASN A 213 13.95 3.55 -18.04
N TYR A 214 13.82 4.36 -19.08
CA TYR A 214 12.53 4.58 -19.76
C TYR A 214 11.93 3.30 -20.33
N GLY A 215 12.76 2.36 -20.81
CA GLY A 215 12.31 1.07 -21.32
C GLY A 215 11.67 0.20 -20.22
N GLY A 216 12.33 0.08 -19.07
CA GLY A 216 11.78 -0.63 -17.90
C GLY A 216 10.50 0.00 -17.39
N VAL A 217 10.46 1.35 -17.31
CA VAL A 217 9.24 2.09 -16.88
C VAL A 217 8.08 1.84 -17.83
N ALA A 218 8.30 1.92 -19.15
CA ALA A 218 7.24 1.70 -20.14
C ALA A 218 6.72 0.26 -20.12
N LEU A 219 7.61 -0.73 -20.02
CA LEU A 219 7.25 -2.14 -19.92
C LEU A 219 6.46 -2.44 -18.63
N GLN A 220 6.88 -1.87 -17.49
CA GLN A 220 6.19 -2.02 -16.22
C GLN A 220 4.78 -1.38 -16.28
N ALA A 221 4.71 -0.14 -16.76
CA ALA A 221 3.45 0.59 -16.87
C ALA A 221 2.48 -0.12 -17.83
N GLY A 222 2.94 -0.50 -19.01
CA GLY A 222 2.14 -1.22 -20.00
C GLY A 222 1.67 -2.58 -19.50
N SER A 223 2.56 -3.37 -18.87
CA SER A 223 2.20 -4.68 -18.31
C SER A 223 1.11 -4.56 -17.25
N LEU A 224 1.30 -3.69 -16.26
CA LEU A 224 0.34 -3.53 -15.16
C LEU A 224 -0.98 -2.93 -15.64
N ALA A 225 -0.93 -1.91 -16.51
CA ALA A 225 -2.13 -1.29 -17.06
C ALA A 225 -2.97 -2.31 -17.85
N LEU A 226 -2.35 -3.06 -18.77
CA LEU A 226 -3.07 -4.06 -19.58
C LEU A 226 -3.60 -5.22 -18.76
N LEU A 227 -2.86 -5.71 -17.77
CA LEU A 227 -3.35 -6.76 -16.87
C LEU A 227 -4.61 -6.32 -16.12
N ILE A 228 -4.58 -5.13 -15.54
CA ILE A 228 -5.70 -4.65 -14.72
C ILE A 228 -6.86 -4.17 -15.61
N CYS A 229 -6.60 -3.52 -16.73
CA CYS A 229 -7.64 -3.17 -17.70
C CYS A 229 -8.32 -4.43 -18.24
N GLY A 230 -7.57 -5.47 -18.59
CA GLY A 230 -8.13 -6.74 -19.05
C GLY A 230 -8.98 -7.44 -17.98
N MET A 231 -8.55 -7.44 -16.71
CA MET A 231 -9.38 -7.92 -15.61
C MET A 231 -10.65 -7.09 -15.44
N GLN A 232 -10.57 -5.77 -15.60
CA GLN A 232 -11.71 -4.87 -15.52
C GLN A 232 -12.65 -5.05 -16.73
N SER A 233 -12.11 -5.24 -17.93
CA SER A 233 -12.89 -5.56 -19.13
C SER A 233 -13.66 -6.87 -18.97
N LEU A 234 -13.07 -7.88 -18.30
CA LEU A 234 -13.78 -9.11 -17.90
C LEU A 234 -14.89 -8.84 -16.87
N ALA A 235 -14.75 -7.85 -16.02
CA ALA A 235 -15.77 -7.48 -15.02
C ALA A 235 -16.91 -6.62 -15.59
N GLN A 236 -16.73 -6.03 -16.77
CA GLN A 236 -17.75 -5.30 -17.52
C GLN A 236 -18.16 -6.13 -18.75
N ASP A 237 -19.29 -5.81 -19.39
CA ASP A 237 -19.79 -6.54 -20.55
C ASP A 237 -18.94 -6.32 -21.83
N ALA A 238 -17.65 -6.13 -21.67
CA ALA A 238 -16.72 -6.01 -22.79
C ALA A 238 -16.54 -7.35 -23.52
N VAL A 239 -16.17 -7.27 -24.80
CA VAL A 239 -15.90 -8.46 -25.63
C VAL A 239 -14.80 -9.30 -24.96
N THR A 240 -15.13 -10.53 -24.56
CA THR A 240 -14.21 -11.44 -23.84
C THR A 240 -12.87 -11.62 -24.56
N VAL A 241 -12.88 -11.58 -25.91
CA VAL A 241 -11.66 -11.67 -26.73
C VAL A 241 -10.73 -10.47 -26.47
N LEU A 242 -11.27 -9.25 -26.37
CA LEU A 242 -10.46 -8.06 -26.06
C LEU A 242 -9.84 -8.16 -24.67
N ALA A 243 -10.62 -8.55 -23.68
CA ALA A 243 -10.13 -8.72 -22.30
C ALA A 243 -9.02 -9.78 -22.21
N VAL A 244 -9.18 -10.91 -22.90
CA VAL A 244 -8.15 -11.96 -22.97
C VAL A 244 -6.90 -11.45 -23.70
N ALA A 245 -7.07 -10.69 -24.78
CA ALA A 245 -5.95 -10.09 -25.51
C ALA A 245 -5.18 -9.06 -24.65
N GLU A 246 -5.89 -8.22 -23.88
CA GLU A 246 -5.27 -7.28 -22.92
C GLU A 246 -4.45 -8.01 -21.86
N ILE A 247 -5.00 -9.07 -21.25
CA ILE A 247 -4.30 -9.88 -20.25
C ILE A 247 -3.08 -10.56 -20.87
N ALA A 248 -3.24 -11.18 -22.05
CA ALA A 248 -2.13 -11.83 -22.74
C ALA A 248 -1.01 -10.84 -23.11
N ALA A 249 -1.36 -9.67 -23.63
CA ALA A 249 -0.42 -8.61 -23.94
C ALA A 249 0.29 -8.10 -22.64
N GLY A 250 -0.45 -7.93 -21.56
CA GLY A 250 0.10 -7.58 -20.26
C GLY A 250 1.10 -8.60 -19.72
N LEU A 251 0.82 -9.89 -19.85
CA LEU A 251 1.74 -10.98 -19.49
C LEU A 251 3.00 -10.98 -20.37
N VAL A 252 2.85 -10.76 -21.68
CA VAL A 252 3.98 -10.67 -22.61
C VAL A 252 4.87 -9.48 -22.25
N LEU A 253 4.30 -8.29 -21.99
CA LEU A 253 5.07 -7.13 -21.55
C LEU A 253 5.75 -7.37 -20.20
N GLY A 254 5.11 -8.09 -19.28
CA GLY A 254 5.71 -8.50 -18.01
C GLY A 254 6.90 -9.45 -18.20
N ALA A 255 6.78 -10.41 -19.10
CA ALA A 255 7.90 -11.29 -19.46
C ALA A 255 9.07 -10.52 -20.11
N LEU A 256 8.76 -9.56 -20.98
CA LEU A 256 9.75 -8.68 -21.60
C LEU A 256 10.42 -7.77 -20.54
N LEU A 257 9.64 -7.23 -19.59
CA LEU A 257 10.17 -6.46 -18.46
C LEU A 257 11.19 -7.30 -17.66
N VAL A 258 10.83 -8.52 -17.28
CA VAL A 258 11.74 -9.42 -16.55
C VAL A 258 13.03 -9.66 -17.35
N ARG A 259 12.92 -9.95 -18.65
CA ARG A 259 14.08 -10.16 -19.52
C ARG A 259 14.93 -8.90 -19.68
N HIS A 260 14.31 -7.73 -19.72
CA HIS A 260 15.01 -6.44 -19.81
C HIS A 260 15.76 -6.12 -18.52
N GLU A 261 15.08 -6.22 -17.37
CA GLU A 261 15.61 -5.83 -16.07
C GLU A 261 16.72 -6.76 -15.55
N ILE A 262 16.69 -8.06 -15.84
CA ILE A 262 17.74 -9.02 -15.44
C ILE A 262 19.10 -8.69 -16.06
N LYS A 263 19.12 -8.00 -17.20
CA LYS A 263 20.35 -7.62 -17.91
C LYS A 263 20.98 -6.32 -17.39
N LEU A 264 20.26 -5.57 -16.56
CA LEU A 264 20.69 -4.25 -16.09
C LEU A 264 21.49 -4.37 -14.78
N SER A 265 22.51 -3.53 -14.67
CA SER A 265 23.31 -3.41 -13.44
C SER A 265 22.51 -2.75 -12.30
N THR A 266 21.52 -1.95 -12.64
CA THR A 266 20.66 -1.22 -11.67
C THR A 266 19.20 -1.34 -12.08
N PRO A 267 18.57 -2.53 -11.83
CA PRO A 267 17.20 -2.77 -12.21
C PRO A 267 16.22 -1.94 -11.35
N LEU A 268 15.06 -1.58 -11.93
CA LEU A 268 13.94 -0.95 -11.23
C LEU A 268 13.33 -1.92 -10.19
N ILE A 269 13.16 -3.18 -10.59
CA ILE A 269 12.64 -4.23 -9.72
C ILE A 269 13.82 -5.10 -9.27
N PRO A 270 14.05 -5.26 -7.95
CA PRO A 270 15.16 -6.02 -7.42
C PRO A 270 14.93 -7.54 -7.54
N PHE A 271 14.96 -8.08 -8.76
CA PHE A 271 14.79 -9.51 -9.03
C PHE A 271 15.87 -10.39 -8.39
N ASP A 272 17.05 -9.84 -8.11
CA ASP A 272 18.12 -10.48 -7.36
C ASP A 272 17.65 -10.93 -5.97
N LEU A 273 16.84 -10.12 -5.30
CA LEU A 273 16.27 -10.45 -3.99
C LEU A 273 15.25 -11.60 -4.06
N LEU A 274 14.54 -11.77 -5.17
CA LEU A 274 13.60 -12.89 -5.34
C LEU A 274 14.30 -14.24 -5.47
N ARG A 275 15.60 -14.28 -5.74
CA ARG A 275 16.39 -15.53 -5.69
C ARG A 275 16.58 -16.02 -4.26
N ILE A 276 16.45 -15.16 -3.27
CA ILE A 276 16.48 -15.53 -1.85
C ILE A 276 15.11 -16.15 -1.49
N ARG A 277 15.08 -17.46 -1.21
CA ARG A 277 13.86 -18.22 -0.95
C ARG A 277 12.95 -17.57 0.10
N LEU A 278 13.51 -17.08 1.21
CA LEU A 278 12.74 -16.42 2.26
C LEU A 278 12.10 -15.10 1.77
N VAL A 279 12.79 -14.35 0.93
CA VAL A 279 12.27 -13.11 0.34
C VAL A 279 11.14 -13.44 -0.63
N SER A 280 11.34 -14.38 -1.57
CA SER A 280 10.31 -14.73 -2.56
C SER A 280 9.04 -15.28 -1.92
N LEU A 281 9.17 -16.17 -0.93
CA LEU A 281 8.03 -16.69 -0.16
C LEU A 281 7.33 -15.59 0.64
N SER A 282 8.07 -14.62 1.20
CA SER A 282 7.50 -13.49 1.92
C SER A 282 6.73 -12.54 0.99
N VAL A 283 7.24 -12.30 -0.22
CA VAL A 283 6.56 -11.51 -1.26
C VAL A 283 5.28 -12.21 -1.70
N ALA A 284 5.34 -13.50 -2.03
CA ALA A 284 4.18 -14.28 -2.45
C ALA A 284 3.09 -14.30 -1.35
N THR A 285 3.48 -14.55 -0.10
CA THR A 285 2.54 -14.50 1.04
C THR A 285 1.96 -13.10 1.24
N SER A 286 2.75 -12.02 1.03
CA SER A 286 2.25 -10.64 1.07
C SER A 286 1.20 -10.39 -0.01
N ILE A 287 1.47 -10.76 -1.25
CA ILE A 287 0.52 -10.57 -2.35
C ILE A 287 -0.80 -11.27 -2.02
N CYS A 288 -0.78 -12.55 -1.66
CA CYS A 288 -1.98 -13.31 -1.33
C CYS A 288 -2.74 -12.74 -0.11
N SER A 289 -2.03 -12.34 0.95
CA SER A 289 -2.67 -11.81 2.16
C SER A 289 -3.31 -10.45 1.94
N PHE A 290 -2.63 -9.54 1.21
CA PHE A 290 -3.19 -8.24 0.85
C PHE A 290 -4.33 -8.37 -0.17
N MET A 291 -4.28 -9.38 -1.05
CA MET A 291 -5.38 -9.73 -1.95
C MET A 291 -6.62 -10.17 -1.16
N ALA A 292 -6.47 -11.09 -0.20
CA ALA A 292 -7.56 -11.54 0.67
C ALA A 292 -8.13 -10.38 1.51
N GLN A 293 -7.27 -9.53 2.08
CA GLN A 293 -7.69 -8.35 2.83
C GLN A 293 -8.47 -7.37 1.94
N SER A 294 -7.98 -7.09 0.73
CA SER A 294 -8.63 -6.17 -0.21
C SER A 294 -10.01 -6.65 -0.61
N VAL A 295 -10.15 -7.94 -0.91
CA VAL A 295 -11.46 -8.57 -1.18
C VAL A 295 -12.42 -8.31 -0.01
N GLY A 296 -11.98 -8.54 1.23
CA GLY A 296 -12.82 -8.30 2.42
C GLY A 296 -13.21 -6.82 2.57
N LEU A 297 -12.24 -5.92 2.56
CA LEU A 297 -12.47 -4.50 2.81
C LEU A 297 -13.28 -3.80 1.71
N VAL A 298 -13.23 -4.30 0.46
CA VAL A 298 -13.98 -3.74 -0.66
C VAL A 298 -15.36 -4.40 -0.79
N ALA A 299 -15.52 -5.70 -0.47
CA ALA A 299 -16.80 -6.40 -0.55
C ALA A 299 -17.76 -6.02 0.59
N LEU A 300 -17.25 -5.83 1.80
CA LEU A 300 -18.06 -5.60 3.00
C LEU A 300 -18.96 -4.36 2.94
N PRO A 301 -18.54 -3.19 2.43
CA PRO A 301 -19.44 -2.05 2.28
C PRO A 301 -20.70 -2.36 1.46
N PHE A 302 -20.57 -3.15 0.41
CA PHE A 302 -21.71 -3.55 -0.41
C PHE A 302 -22.67 -4.45 0.36
N GLU A 303 -22.15 -5.39 1.15
CA GLU A 303 -22.96 -6.30 1.95
C GLU A 303 -23.67 -5.57 3.09
N ILE A 304 -22.96 -4.71 3.83
CA ILE A 304 -23.51 -3.96 4.95
C ILE A 304 -24.62 -3.00 4.48
N GLN A 305 -24.42 -2.30 3.35
CA GLN A 305 -25.43 -1.41 2.79
C GLN A 305 -26.59 -2.17 2.13
N ARG A 306 -26.37 -3.40 1.62
CA ARG A 306 -27.43 -4.26 1.10
C ARG A 306 -28.44 -4.65 2.18
N VAL A 307 -27.99 -4.89 3.41
CA VAL A 307 -28.87 -5.20 4.55
C VAL A 307 -29.50 -3.97 5.20
N GLY A 308 -29.36 -2.79 4.61
CA GLY A 308 -30.10 -1.59 4.97
C GLY A 308 -29.34 -0.57 5.82
N HIS A 309 -28.07 -0.78 6.16
CA HIS A 309 -27.25 0.21 6.85
C HIS A 309 -26.88 1.38 5.95
N THR A 310 -26.81 2.57 6.54
CA THR A 310 -26.33 3.78 5.86
C THR A 310 -24.82 3.71 5.59
N ALA A 311 -24.32 4.55 4.70
CA ALA A 311 -22.88 4.64 4.44
C ALA A 311 -22.12 5.09 5.71
N ALA A 312 -22.70 5.94 6.53
CA ALA A 312 -22.14 6.37 7.81
C ALA A 312 -22.01 5.20 8.80
N GLU A 313 -23.06 4.40 8.97
CA GLU A 313 -23.02 3.19 9.82
C GLU A 313 -22.04 2.17 9.29
N THR A 314 -21.95 2.00 7.96
CA THR A 314 -21.00 1.10 7.30
C THR A 314 -19.57 1.42 7.71
N GLY A 315 -19.17 2.69 7.67
CA GLY A 315 -17.82 3.08 8.06
C GLY A 315 -17.51 2.80 9.53
N LEU A 316 -18.48 3.01 10.43
CA LEU A 316 -18.32 2.67 11.85
C LEU A 316 -18.20 1.16 12.05
N LEU A 317 -19.06 0.38 11.41
CA LEU A 317 -19.03 -1.09 11.50
C LEU A 317 -17.74 -1.69 10.93
N MET A 318 -17.10 -1.04 9.96
CA MET A 318 -15.83 -1.48 9.41
C MET A 318 -14.61 -1.14 10.27
N THR A 319 -14.71 -0.21 11.20
CA THR A 319 -13.61 0.27 12.06
C THR A 319 -12.95 -0.84 12.91
N PRO A 320 -13.63 -1.87 13.42
CA PRO A 320 -13.02 -2.95 14.22
C PRO A 320 -11.90 -3.70 13.50
N TRP A 321 -11.96 -3.85 12.18
CA TRP A 321 -10.92 -4.53 11.43
C TRP A 321 -9.55 -3.82 11.53
N PRO A 322 -9.40 -2.58 11.05
CA PRO A 322 -8.12 -1.89 11.12
C PRO A 322 -7.65 -1.59 12.54
N VAL A 323 -8.57 -1.36 13.49
CA VAL A 323 -8.23 -1.21 14.91
C VAL A 323 -7.59 -2.48 15.46
N SER A 324 -8.15 -3.64 15.14
CA SER A 324 -7.61 -4.94 15.55
C SER A 324 -6.24 -5.20 14.92
N VAL A 325 -6.01 -4.78 13.66
CA VAL A 325 -4.68 -4.82 13.02
C VAL A 325 -3.68 -3.97 13.82
N ALA A 326 -4.07 -2.74 14.18
CA ALA A 326 -3.20 -1.82 14.91
C ALA A 326 -2.80 -2.36 16.31
N ILE A 327 -3.69 -3.10 16.96
CA ILE A 327 -3.42 -3.77 18.25
C ILE A 327 -2.58 -5.02 18.08
N ALA A 328 -2.90 -5.85 17.09
CA ALA A 328 -2.27 -7.14 16.87
C ALA A 328 -0.82 -7.03 16.35
N ALA A 329 -0.54 -6.06 15.48
CA ALA A 329 0.76 -5.94 14.83
C ALA A 329 1.94 -5.70 15.79
N PRO A 330 1.86 -4.84 16.83
CA PRO A 330 2.92 -4.70 17.82
C PRO A 330 3.10 -5.97 18.68
N ILE A 331 2.01 -6.68 19.00
CA ILE A 331 2.04 -7.92 19.78
C ILE A 331 2.75 -9.00 18.96
N ALA A 332 2.33 -9.19 17.71
CA ALA A 332 2.96 -10.15 16.80
C ALA A 332 4.44 -9.81 16.53
N GLY A 333 4.79 -8.52 16.46
CA GLY A 333 6.18 -8.07 16.33
C GLY A 333 7.06 -8.50 17.49
N ARG A 334 6.56 -8.42 18.74
CA ARG A 334 7.27 -8.89 19.94
C ARG A 334 7.33 -10.43 19.99
N LEU A 335 6.25 -11.11 19.61
CA LEU A 335 6.24 -12.58 19.54
C LEU A 335 7.23 -13.12 18.50
N ALA A 336 7.46 -12.40 17.41
CA ALA A 336 8.42 -12.76 16.38
C ALA A 336 9.89 -12.76 16.86
N ASP A 337 10.18 -12.24 18.06
CA ASP A 337 11.48 -12.40 18.72
C ASP A 337 11.65 -13.78 19.34
N ARG A 338 10.55 -14.49 19.65
CA ARG A 338 10.56 -15.78 20.34
C ARG A 338 10.09 -16.94 19.47
N TYR A 339 9.22 -16.68 18.49
CA TYR A 339 8.60 -17.70 17.66
C TYR A 339 8.94 -17.50 16.19
N PRO A 340 9.09 -18.56 15.39
CA PRO A 340 9.35 -18.48 13.96
C PRO A 340 8.25 -17.69 13.25
N ALA A 341 8.67 -16.71 12.41
CA ALA A 341 7.74 -15.85 11.67
C ALA A 341 6.78 -16.66 10.76
N GLY A 342 7.21 -17.82 10.26
CA GLY A 342 6.37 -18.72 9.46
C GLY A 342 5.18 -19.26 10.25
N ILE A 343 5.35 -19.63 11.53
CA ILE A 343 4.27 -20.11 12.40
C ILE A 343 3.30 -18.98 12.74
N LEU A 344 3.84 -17.85 13.23
CA LEU A 344 3.02 -16.69 13.59
C LEU A 344 2.20 -16.20 12.39
N GLY A 345 2.85 -16.09 11.22
CA GLY A 345 2.19 -15.67 10.00
C GLY A 345 1.08 -16.64 9.57
N SER A 346 1.30 -17.94 9.70
CA SER A 346 0.30 -18.95 9.32
C SER A 346 -0.89 -18.95 10.27
N VAL A 347 -0.66 -18.86 11.59
CA VAL A 347 -1.74 -18.73 12.59
C VAL A 347 -2.58 -17.48 12.29
N GLY A 348 -1.92 -16.34 11.99
CA GLY A 348 -2.62 -15.12 11.62
C GLY A 348 -3.45 -15.27 10.33
N LEU A 349 -2.91 -15.92 9.31
CA LEU A 349 -3.62 -16.13 8.03
C LEU A 349 -4.77 -17.13 8.16
N ILE A 350 -4.65 -18.15 9.01
CA ILE A 350 -5.76 -19.07 9.33
C ILE A 350 -6.86 -18.30 10.06
N ALA A 351 -6.52 -17.44 11.02
CA ALA A 351 -7.50 -16.59 11.70
C ALA A 351 -8.20 -15.60 10.73
N LEU A 352 -7.45 -15.01 9.79
CA LEU A 352 -8.03 -14.18 8.71
C LEU A 352 -8.99 -14.99 7.84
N ALA A 353 -8.60 -16.20 7.42
CA ALA A 353 -9.45 -17.09 6.63
C ALA A 353 -10.73 -17.48 7.37
N ALA A 354 -10.62 -17.84 8.66
CA ALA A 354 -11.77 -18.12 9.51
C ALA A 354 -12.71 -16.92 9.62
N GLY A 355 -12.17 -15.72 9.87
CA GLY A 355 -12.94 -14.49 9.92
C GLY A 355 -13.67 -14.17 8.62
N LEU A 356 -12.99 -14.30 7.47
CA LEU A 356 -13.60 -14.12 6.15
C LEU A 356 -14.69 -15.16 5.86
N THR A 357 -14.48 -16.42 6.25
CA THR A 357 -15.50 -17.48 6.11
C THR A 357 -16.72 -17.16 6.97
N LEU A 358 -16.52 -16.75 8.20
CA LEU A 358 -17.61 -16.36 9.10
C LEU A 358 -18.36 -15.13 8.58
N LEU A 359 -17.68 -14.19 7.95
CA LEU A 359 -18.30 -13.03 7.28
C LEU A 359 -19.07 -13.46 6.02
N ALA A 360 -18.55 -14.43 5.24
CA ALA A 360 -19.25 -14.98 4.08
C ALA A 360 -20.57 -15.69 4.47
N LEU A 361 -20.61 -16.23 5.68
CA LEU A 361 -21.78 -16.92 6.27
C LEU A 361 -22.60 -15.99 7.19
N PHE A 362 -22.37 -14.67 7.10
CA PHE A 362 -23.11 -13.73 7.94
C PHE A 362 -24.61 -13.74 7.59
N PRO A 363 -25.51 -13.96 8.58
CA PRO A 363 -26.94 -13.99 8.32
C PRO A 363 -27.49 -12.61 7.96
N GLU A 364 -28.51 -12.54 7.09
CA GLU A 364 -29.11 -11.29 6.63
C GLU A 364 -29.67 -10.41 7.79
N HIS A 365 -30.06 -11.03 8.88
CA HIS A 365 -30.58 -10.36 10.09
C HIS A 365 -29.58 -10.45 11.27
N GLY A 366 -28.29 -10.56 10.97
CA GLY A 366 -27.25 -10.63 12.00
C GLY A 366 -27.11 -9.32 12.78
N SER A 367 -26.78 -9.41 14.06
CA SER A 367 -26.59 -8.23 14.90
C SER A 367 -25.31 -7.46 14.55
N PRO A 368 -25.28 -6.13 14.73
CA PRO A 368 -24.03 -5.35 14.60
C PRO A 368 -22.87 -5.91 15.44
N ALA A 369 -23.17 -6.41 16.65
CA ALA A 369 -22.16 -7.01 17.52
C ALA A 369 -21.54 -8.27 16.90
N ASP A 370 -22.36 -9.08 16.21
CA ASP A 370 -21.88 -10.28 15.50
C ASP A 370 -20.96 -9.92 14.33
N LEU A 371 -21.24 -8.86 13.62
CA LEU A 371 -20.40 -8.33 12.55
C LEU A 371 -19.06 -7.80 13.10
N ILE A 372 -19.09 -7.05 14.21
CA ILE A 372 -17.93 -6.42 14.84
C ILE A 372 -16.86 -7.45 15.23
N TRP A 373 -17.22 -8.54 15.92
CA TRP A 373 -16.22 -9.51 16.36
C TRP A 373 -15.63 -10.32 15.20
N ARG A 374 -16.42 -10.61 14.16
CA ARG A 374 -15.93 -11.28 12.94
C ARG A 374 -14.92 -10.42 12.21
N MET A 375 -15.18 -9.12 12.10
CA MET A 375 -14.23 -8.16 11.54
C MET A 375 -12.99 -8.00 12.40
N ALA A 376 -13.15 -7.97 13.73
CA ALA A 376 -12.02 -7.94 14.65
C ALA A 376 -11.14 -9.18 14.49
N LEU A 377 -11.72 -10.38 14.29
CA LEU A 377 -10.98 -11.62 14.03
C LEU A 377 -10.15 -11.50 12.73
N CYS A 378 -10.73 -10.96 11.65
CA CYS A 378 -10.00 -10.70 10.42
C CYS A 378 -8.81 -9.76 10.66
N GLY A 379 -9.04 -8.67 11.39
CA GLY A 379 -8.02 -7.69 11.72
C GLY A 379 -6.89 -8.26 12.57
N LEU A 380 -7.23 -9.00 13.63
CA LEU A 380 -6.25 -9.72 14.47
C LEU A 380 -5.41 -10.67 13.62
N GLY A 381 -6.07 -11.50 12.79
CA GLY A 381 -5.39 -12.45 11.91
C GLY A 381 -4.41 -11.77 10.96
N PHE A 382 -4.83 -10.70 10.31
CA PHE A 382 -3.97 -9.94 9.38
C PHE A 382 -2.80 -9.27 10.11
N GLY A 383 -3.02 -8.67 11.28
CA GLY A 383 -1.97 -8.04 12.08
C GLY A 383 -0.91 -9.02 12.57
N PHE A 384 -1.33 -10.24 12.98
CA PHE A 384 -0.41 -11.32 13.38
C PHE A 384 0.44 -11.83 12.22
N PHE A 385 -0.07 -11.76 11.00
CA PHE A 385 0.71 -12.09 9.79
C PHE A 385 1.67 -10.96 9.39
N GLN A 386 1.16 -9.73 9.28
CA GLN A 386 1.84 -8.63 8.60
C GLN A 386 3.19 -8.27 9.23
N SER A 387 3.23 -8.12 10.55
CA SER A 387 4.42 -7.65 11.27
C SER A 387 5.60 -8.64 11.17
N PRO A 388 5.44 -9.96 11.48
CA PRO A 388 6.51 -10.93 11.31
C PRO A 388 6.96 -11.09 9.86
N ASN A 389 6.02 -11.02 8.90
CA ASN A 389 6.33 -11.16 7.49
C ASN A 389 7.19 -10.00 6.97
N ASN A 390 6.80 -8.77 7.30
CA ASN A 390 7.55 -7.55 6.91
C ASN A 390 8.98 -7.59 7.47
N ARG A 391 9.11 -7.98 8.75
CA ARG A 391 10.42 -8.15 9.40
C ARG A 391 11.26 -9.21 8.68
N THR A 392 10.69 -10.36 8.37
CA THR A 392 11.41 -11.45 7.67
C THR A 392 11.88 -10.99 6.30
N LEU A 393 11.03 -10.33 5.52
CA LEU A 393 11.37 -9.86 4.19
C LEU A 393 12.57 -8.89 4.23
N VAL A 394 12.51 -7.89 5.11
CA VAL A 394 13.56 -6.87 5.21
C VAL A 394 14.84 -7.44 5.82
N ALA A 395 14.74 -8.29 6.85
CA ALA A 395 15.90 -8.88 7.52
C ALA A 395 16.62 -9.95 6.68
N SER A 396 15.93 -10.59 5.73
CA SER A 396 16.52 -11.60 4.84
C SER A 396 17.25 -10.99 3.64
N ALA A 397 17.07 -9.71 3.38
CA ALA A 397 17.80 -8.98 2.34
C ALA A 397 19.17 -8.51 2.86
N PRO A 398 20.21 -8.44 2.00
CA PRO A 398 21.47 -7.81 2.36
C PRO A 398 21.26 -6.38 2.87
N ARG A 399 22.07 -5.95 3.85
CA ARG A 399 21.92 -4.62 4.49
C ARG A 399 21.95 -3.47 3.49
N GLU A 400 22.79 -3.58 2.47
CA GLU A 400 22.94 -2.62 1.38
C GLU A 400 21.69 -2.53 0.50
N ARG A 401 20.85 -3.59 0.50
CA ARG A 401 19.62 -3.74 -0.29
C ARG A 401 18.33 -3.57 0.53
N ALA A 402 18.44 -3.15 1.80
CA ALA A 402 17.27 -2.99 2.70
C ALA A 402 16.21 -2.01 2.14
N GLY A 403 16.64 -0.95 1.46
CA GLY A 403 15.74 -0.03 0.77
C GLY A 403 14.96 -0.70 -0.36
N ALA A 404 15.62 -1.51 -1.18
CA ALA A 404 15.00 -2.29 -2.25
C ALA A 404 14.00 -3.33 -1.70
N ALA A 405 14.32 -3.97 -0.57
CA ALA A 405 13.41 -4.89 0.11
C ALA A 405 12.14 -4.17 0.61
N GLY A 406 12.28 -2.95 1.15
CA GLY A 406 11.14 -2.10 1.54
C GLY A 406 10.26 -1.71 0.34
N GLY A 407 10.87 -1.34 -0.79
CA GLY A 407 10.17 -1.07 -2.04
C GLY A 407 9.40 -2.30 -2.57
N MET A 408 10.02 -3.47 -2.51
CA MET A 408 9.40 -4.74 -2.88
C MET A 408 8.19 -5.07 -2.00
N LEU A 409 8.27 -4.80 -0.68
CA LEU A 409 7.16 -4.97 0.24
C LEU A 409 5.99 -4.05 -0.12
N ALA A 410 6.26 -2.78 -0.43
CA ALA A 410 5.23 -1.82 -0.85
C ALA A 410 4.58 -2.24 -2.18
N THR A 411 5.38 -2.69 -3.15
CA THR A 411 4.90 -3.20 -4.43
C THR A 411 4.03 -4.45 -4.25
N ALA A 412 4.47 -5.42 -3.43
CA ALA A 412 3.70 -6.64 -3.14
C ALA A 412 2.34 -6.33 -2.50
N ARG A 413 2.31 -5.35 -1.57
CA ARG A 413 1.07 -4.86 -0.95
C ARG A 413 0.12 -4.29 -1.99
N LEU A 414 0.59 -3.34 -2.77
CA LEU A 414 -0.25 -2.67 -3.78
C LEU A 414 -0.72 -3.64 -4.85
N LEU A 415 0.15 -4.54 -5.32
CA LEU A 415 -0.22 -5.57 -6.28
C LEU A 415 -1.31 -6.49 -5.73
N GLY A 416 -1.16 -6.96 -4.49
CA GLY A 416 -2.19 -7.78 -3.83
C GLY A 416 -3.51 -7.04 -3.70
N GLN A 417 -3.49 -5.78 -3.23
CA GLN A 417 -4.70 -4.96 -3.11
C GLN A 417 -5.40 -4.75 -4.46
N THR A 418 -4.65 -4.42 -5.49
CA THR A 418 -5.18 -4.19 -6.85
C THR A 418 -5.77 -5.46 -7.45
N LEU A 419 -5.07 -6.60 -7.34
CA LEU A 419 -5.57 -7.89 -7.83
C LEU A 419 -6.82 -8.33 -7.06
N GLY A 420 -6.87 -8.09 -5.74
CA GLY A 420 -8.03 -8.39 -4.92
C GLY A 420 -9.27 -7.60 -5.34
N ALA A 421 -9.13 -6.30 -5.52
CA ALA A 421 -10.22 -5.44 -5.94
C ALA A 421 -10.66 -5.74 -7.39
N ALA A 422 -9.72 -6.00 -8.31
CA ALA A 422 -10.05 -6.40 -9.69
C ALA A 422 -10.75 -7.78 -9.75
N GLY A 423 -10.28 -8.75 -8.96
CA GLY A 423 -10.92 -10.05 -8.82
C GLY A 423 -12.34 -9.96 -8.27
N LEU A 424 -12.55 -9.08 -7.26
CA LEU A 424 -13.87 -8.82 -6.71
C LEU A 424 -14.85 -8.27 -7.76
N ALA A 425 -14.40 -7.37 -8.63
CA ALA A 425 -15.24 -6.84 -9.71
C ALA A 425 -15.71 -7.95 -10.65
N ILE A 426 -14.84 -8.92 -10.98
CA ILE A 426 -15.21 -10.11 -11.78
C ILE A 426 -16.25 -10.97 -11.05
N LEU A 427 -16.06 -11.18 -9.74
CA LEU A 427 -17.00 -11.96 -8.93
C LEU A 427 -18.38 -11.29 -8.81
N PHE A 428 -18.44 -9.97 -8.69
CA PHE A 428 -19.71 -9.23 -8.68
C PHE A 428 -20.46 -9.34 -10.01
N ARG A 429 -19.74 -9.39 -11.13
CA ARG A 429 -20.35 -9.68 -12.42
C ARG A 429 -20.91 -11.10 -12.49
N ALA A 430 -20.10 -12.08 -12.08
CA ALA A 430 -20.49 -13.49 -12.17
C ALA A 430 -21.64 -13.85 -11.22
N PHE A 431 -21.73 -13.18 -10.07
CA PHE A 431 -22.70 -13.45 -9.00
C PHE A 431 -23.38 -12.18 -8.48
N PRO A 432 -24.28 -11.54 -9.26
CA PRO A 432 -24.83 -10.22 -8.92
C PRO A 432 -25.53 -10.14 -7.55
N LEU A 433 -26.20 -11.20 -7.10
CA LEU A 433 -26.98 -11.24 -5.86
C LEU A 433 -26.17 -11.69 -4.64
N LYS A 434 -25.18 -12.56 -4.82
CA LYS A 434 -24.38 -13.17 -3.74
C LYS A 434 -22.88 -12.91 -3.89
N GLY A 435 -22.52 -11.94 -4.73
CA GLY A 435 -21.12 -11.65 -5.07
C GLY A 435 -20.26 -11.34 -3.88
N SER A 436 -20.77 -10.59 -2.89
CA SER A 436 -20.05 -10.27 -1.67
C SER A 436 -19.70 -11.51 -0.84
N ASN A 437 -20.70 -12.38 -0.59
CA ASN A 437 -20.52 -13.58 0.22
C ASN A 437 -19.59 -14.58 -0.47
N PHE A 438 -19.77 -14.77 -1.79
CA PHE A 438 -18.88 -15.62 -2.58
C PHE A 438 -17.45 -15.08 -2.61
N ALA A 439 -17.29 -13.77 -2.78
CA ALA A 439 -15.98 -13.11 -2.77
C ALA A 439 -15.26 -13.27 -1.42
N LEU A 440 -15.97 -13.12 -0.31
CA LEU A 440 -15.42 -13.36 1.03
C LEU A 440 -14.93 -14.80 1.19
N GLY A 441 -15.68 -15.79 0.66
CA GLY A 441 -15.26 -17.19 0.62
C GLY A 441 -14.00 -17.41 -0.23
N VAL A 442 -13.91 -16.78 -1.41
CA VAL A 442 -12.69 -16.79 -2.24
C VAL A 442 -11.52 -16.14 -1.50
N GLY A 443 -11.74 -15.00 -0.83
CA GLY A 443 -10.76 -14.35 0.02
C GLY A 443 -10.23 -15.27 1.13
N ALA A 444 -11.12 -16.06 1.76
CA ALA A 444 -10.73 -17.07 2.75
C ALA A 444 -9.83 -18.15 2.13
N GLY A 445 -10.16 -18.65 0.94
CA GLY A 445 -9.32 -19.61 0.21
C GLY A 445 -7.93 -19.06 -0.13
N ILE A 446 -7.85 -17.79 -0.55
CA ILE A 446 -6.58 -17.10 -0.81
C ILE A 446 -5.76 -16.95 0.48
N ALA A 447 -6.41 -16.61 1.61
CA ALA A 447 -5.74 -16.52 2.91
C ALA A 447 -5.20 -17.87 3.38
N LEU A 448 -5.93 -18.98 3.15
CA LEU A 448 -5.43 -20.34 3.43
C LEU A 448 -4.24 -20.71 2.55
N THR A 449 -4.28 -20.37 1.26
CA THR A 449 -3.13 -20.56 0.36
C THR A 449 -1.91 -19.79 0.87
N ALA A 450 -2.10 -18.54 1.30
CA ALA A 450 -1.04 -17.74 1.92
C ALA A 450 -0.50 -18.40 3.21
N ALA A 451 -1.37 -19.02 4.02
CA ALA A 451 -0.96 -19.74 5.22
C ALA A 451 -0.05 -20.94 4.89
N VAL A 452 -0.41 -21.73 3.88
CA VAL A 452 0.42 -22.86 3.39
C VAL A 452 1.78 -22.36 2.92
N VAL A 453 1.82 -21.28 2.11
CA VAL A 453 3.07 -20.66 1.66
C VAL A 453 3.88 -20.13 2.85
N SER A 454 3.23 -19.62 3.90
CA SER A 454 3.92 -19.16 5.11
C SER A 454 4.56 -20.32 5.89
N VAL A 455 3.89 -21.47 6.02
CA VAL A 455 4.45 -22.69 6.66
C VAL A 455 5.65 -23.22 5.88
N SER A 456 5.63 -23.19 4.56
CA SER A 456 6.73 -23.72 3.72
C SER A 456 8.09 -23.01 3.94
N ARG A 457 8.08 -21.84 4.60
CA ARG A 457 9.31 -21.17 5.06
C ARG A 457 10.05 -21.94 6.15
N LEU A 458 9.33 -22.75 6.94
CA LEU A 458 9.92 -23.56 8.01
C LEU A 458 10.77 -24.71 7.46
N ALA A 459 10.40 -25.26 6.31
CA ALA A 459 11.13 -26.34 5.64
C ALA A 459 12.51 -25.94 5.09
N GLY A 460 12.89 -24.66 5.19
CA GLY A 460 14.21 -24.15 4.77
C GLY A 460 15.12 -23.73 5.92
N THR A 461 14.63 -23.77 7.16
CA THR A 461 15.42 -23.51 8.38
C THR A 461 15.86 -24.83 9.01
N THR A 462 16.66 -25.64 8.32
CA THR A 462 17.50 -26.64 8.99
C THR A 462 18.44 -25.89 9.95
N PRO A 463 18.59 -26.31 11.20
CA PRO A 463 19.51 -25.69 12.14
C PRO A 463 20.94 -25.98 11.69
N SER A 464 21.51 -25.11 10.83
CA SER A 464 22.94 -25.14 10.56
C SER A 464 23.64 -24.32 11.63
N ASN A 465 24.25 -25.03 12.59
CA ASN A 465 25.42 -24.60 13.38
C ASN A 465 25.35 -23.23 14.11
N GLN A 466 24.53 -23.10 15.13
CA GLN A 466 24.83 -22.18 16.25
C GLN A 466 25.65 -22.84 17.37
N GLY A 467 26.46 -23.85 17.04
CA GLY A 467 27.24 -24.62 17.99
C GLY A 467 28.74 -24.58 17.78
N ALA A 468 29.31 -23.55 17.18
CA ALA A 468 30.76 -23.46 17.01
C ALA A 468 31.28 -22.02 17.08
N ARG A 469 31.05 -21.32 18.18
CA ARG A 469 31.85 -20.19 18.69
C ARG A 469 31.44 -19.96 20.14
N ALA A 470 31.90 -20.84 21.05
CA ALA A 470 32.18 -20.55 22.42
C ALA A 470 33.68 -20.23 22.55
#